data_8d6bf468dc74c84fface520656a9e531
#
_entry.id   8d6bf468dc74c84fface520656a9e531
#
_cell.length_a   1.000
_cell.length_b   1.000
_cell.length_c   1.000
_cell.angle_alpha   90.00
_cell.angle_beta   90.00
_cell.angle_gamma   90.00
#
_symmetry.space_group_name_H-M   'P 1'
#
loop_
_entity.id
_entity.type
_entity.pdbx_description
1 polymer ?
#
loop_
_entity_poly.entity_id
_entity_poly.type
_entity_poly.pdbx_seq_one_letter_code
_entity_poly.pdbx_strand_id
1 'polypeptide(L)' 'MLSIHAKIDRTQRLLRMLEEDAPLLAVRVAQLTPERQQSAKEYAAQLTAQARAELDKLLQEGSFWDANDPTPQAAD' A
#
# COMPACT_ATOMS: atom_id res chain seq x y z
N MET A 1 7.12 0.86 -18.64
CA MET A 1 6.53 1.68 -17.58
C MET A 1 5.17 1.14 -17.20
N LEU A 2 4.86 1.10 -15.92
CA LEU A 2 3.58 0.56 -15.51
C LEU A 2 2.48 1.61 -15.68
N SER A 3 1.29 1.17 -16.07
CA SER A 3 0.14 2.06 -16.12
C SER A 3 -0.29 2.41 -14.69
N ILE A 4 -1.12 3.42 -14.57
CA ILE A 4 -1.65 3.83 -13.26
C ILE A 4 -2.44 2.68 -12.63
N HIS A 5 -3.19 1.93 -13.43
CA HIS A 5 -3.97 0.82 -12.92
C HIS A 5 -3.07 -0.31 -12.41
N ALA A 6 -1.97 -0.57 -13.11
CA ALA A 6 -1.01 -1.57 -12.64
C ALA A 6 -0.35 -1.14 -11.34
N LYS A 7 -0.05 0.14 -11.20
CA LYS A 7 0.53 0.66 -9.97
C LYS A 7 -0.44 0.56 -8.81
N ILE A 8 -1.70 0.87 -9.03
CA ILE A 8 -2.75 0.75 -8.02
C ILE A 8 -2.87 -0.69 -7.57
N ASP A 9 -2.97 -1.61 -8.51
CA ASP A 9 -3.10 -3.03 -8.20
C ASP A 9 -1.91 -3.53 -7.38
N ARG A 10 -0.71 -3.14 -7.78
CA ARG A 10 0.50 -3.54 -7.09
C ARG A 10 0.54 -3.00 -5.67
N THR A 11 0.14 -1.75 -5.48
CA THR A 11 0.13 -1.12 -4.15
C THR A 11 -0.94 -1.76 -3.26
N GLN A 12 -2.10 -2.09 -3.82
CA GLN A 12 -3.15 -2.78 -3.09
C GLN A 12 -2.69 -4.16 -2.62
N ARG A 13 -1.97 -4.89 -3.46
CA ARG A 13 -1.43 -6.19 -3.10
C ARG A 13 -0.41 -6.07 -1.98
N LEU A 14 0.45 -5.06 -2.07
CA LEU A 14 1.45 -4.82 -1.03
C LEU A 14 0.77 -4.50 0.29
N LEU A 15 -0.22 -3.63 0.28
CA LEU A 15 -0.93 -3.25 1.49
C LEU A 15 -1.63 -4.45 2.11
N ARG A 16 -2.28 -5.28 1.28
CA ARG A 16 -2.93 -6.48 1.76
C ARG A 16 -1.93 -7.43 2.41
N MET A 17 -0.77 -7.61 1.77
CA MET A 17 0.27 -8.47 2.31
C MET A 17 0.76 -7.96 3.66
N LEU A 18 0.97 -6.65 3.78
CA LEU A 18 1.40 -6.06 5.04
C LEU A 18 0.35 -6.28 6.14
N GLU A 19 -0.93 -6.13 5.80
CA GLU A 19 -2.00 -6.34 6.77
C GLU A 19 -2.14 -7.81 7.17
N GLU A 20 -1.96 -8.71 6.22
CA GLU A 20 -2.03 -10.14 6.51
C GLU A 20 -0.83 -10.61 7.32
N ASP A 21 0.32 -9.98 7.12
CA ASP A 21 1.52 -10.36 7.85
C ASP A 21 1.58 -9.76 9.25
N ALA A 22 0.75 -8.79 9.56
CA ALA A 22 0.80 -8.14 10.87
C ALA A 22 0.71 -9.11 12.05
N PRO A 23 -0.22 -10.10 12.06
CA PRO A 23 -0.25 -11.07 13.15
C PRO A 23 1.00 -11.93 13.21
N LEU A 24 1.56 -12.28 12.04
CA LEU A 24 2.79 -13.05 11.99
C LEU A 24 3.98 -12.26 12.50
N LEU A 25 3.99 -10.96 12.22
CA LEU A 25 5.03 -10.09 12.73
C LEU A 25 5.01 -10.07 14.25
N ALA A 26 3.83 -9.99 14.85
CA ALA A 26 3.71 -9.99 16.30
C ALA A 26 4.31 -11.26 16.91
N VAL A 27 4.10 -12.40 16.26
CA VAL A 27 4.68 -13.66 16.73
C VAL A 27 6.19 -13.65 16.58
N ARG A 28 6.69 -13.18 15.46
CA ARG A 28 8.12 -13.17 15.19
C ARG A 28 8.87 -12.24 16.14
N VAL A 29 8.30 -11.06 16.43
CA VAL A 29 8.99 -10.11 17.29
C VAL A 29 8.88 -10.46 18.75
N ALA A 30 8.02 -11.40 19.13
CA ALA A 30 7.86 -11.78 20.52
C ALA A 30 9.16 -12.30 21.12
N GLN A 31 10.06 -12.81 20.29
CA GLN A 31 11.34 -13.32 20.78
C GLN A 31 12.42 -12.24 20.83
N LEU A 32 12.13 -11.04 20.40
CA LEU A 32 13.12 -9.97 20.42
C LEU A 32 13.07 -9.22 21.75
N THR A 33 14.09 -8.42 22.01
CA THR A 33 14.08 -7.55 23.19
C THR A 33 12.97 -6.53 23.03
N PRO A 34 12.46 -5.96 24.13
CA PRO A 34 11.39 -4.96 24.03
C PRO A 34 11.71 -3.80 23.11
N GLU A 35 12.95 -3.34 23.10
CA GLU A 35 13.36 -2.23 22.25
C GLU A 35 13.28 -2.63 20.78
N ARG A 36 13.73 -3.83 20.46
CA ARG A 36 13.68 -4.32 19.09
C ARG A 36 12.25 -4.63 18.66
N GLN A 37 11.40 -5.10 19.59
CA GLN A 37 9.99 -5.29 19.30
C GLN A 37 9.35 -3.98 18.92
N GLN A 38 9.64 -2.92 19.67
CA GLN A 38 9.09 -1.60 19.40
C GLN A 38 9.57 -1.06 18.05
N SER A 39 10.86 -1.19 17.78
CA SER A 39 11.42 -0.74 16.49
C SER A 39 10.80 -1.48 15.32
N ALA A 40 10.61 -2.78 15.44
CA ALA A 40 10.03 -3.59 14.38
C ALA A 40 8.58 -3.19 14.12
N LYS A 41 7.81 -2.96 15.20
CA LYS A 41 6.41 -2.54 15.08
C LYS A 41 6.30 -1.16 14.44
N GLU A 42 7.18 -0.24 14.83
CA GLU A 42 7.18 1.10 14.27
C GLU A 42 7.54 1.08 12.80
N TYR A 43 8.51 0.27 12.43
CA TYR A 43 8.91 0.14 11.04
C TYR A 43 7.75 -0.43 10.19
N ALA A 44 7.10 -1.47 10.70
CA ALA A 44 5.96 -2.06 9.99
C ALA A 44 4.81 -1.07 9.85
N ALA A 45 4.54 -0.28 10.90
CA ALA A 45 3.50 0.74 10.85
C ALA A 45 3.82 1.82 9.83
N GLN A 46 5.10 2.21 9.74
CA GLN A 46 5.53 3.20 8.76
C GLN A 46 5.37 2.66 7.34
N LEU A 47 5.73 1.41 7.10
CA LEU A 47 5.56 0.80 5.78
C LEU A 47 4.10 0.77 5.38
N THR A 48 3.22 0.39 6.31
CA THR A 48 1.79 0.35 6.05
C THR A 48 1.26 1.75 5.75
N ALA A 49 1.67 2.73 6.54
CA ALA A 49 1.24 4.11 6.33
C ALA A 49 1.72 4.65 4.98
N GLN A 50 2.95 4.33 4.61
CA GLN A 50 3.49 4.76 3.32
C GLN A 50 2.74 4.09 2.16
N ALA A 51 2.42 2.81 2.29
CA ALA A 51 1.68 2.09 1.26
C ALA A 51 0.27 2.67 1.10
N ARG A 52 -0.39 3.01 2.21
CA ARG A 52 -1.71 3.65 2.15
C ARG A 52 -1.65 5.02 1.52
N ALA A 53 -0.64 5.81 1.87
CA ALA A 53 -0.48 7.14 1.30
C ALA A 53 -0.22 7.04 -0.20
N GLU A 54 0.58 6.10 -0.60
CA GLU A 54 0.86 5.89 -2.02
C GLU A 54 -0.40 5.44 -2.76
N LEU A 55 -1.18 4.55 -2.15
CA LEU A 55 -2.43 4.09 -2.76
C LEU A 55 -3.39 5.25 -2.93
N ASP A 56 -3.55 6.09 -1.89
CA ASP A 56 -4.43 7.25 -1.97
C ASP A 56 -4.00 8.20 -3.09
N LYS A 57 -2.70 8.42 -3.21
CA LYS A 57 -2.16 9.27 -4.25
C LYS A 57 -2.46 8.69 -5.63
N LEU A 58 -2.25 7.39 -5.80
CA LEU A 58 -2.51 6.73 -7.08
C LEU A 58 -3.98 6.76 -7.44
N LEU A 59 -4.85 6.57 -6.45
CA LEU A 59 -6.29 6.62 -6.68
C LEU A 59 -6.73 8.01 -7.08
N GLN A 60 -6.16 9.04 -6.48
CA GLN A 60 -6.45 10.41 -6.87
C GLN A 60 -5.96 10.69 -8.28
N GLU A 61 -4.79 10.22 -8.63
CA GLU A 61 -4.25 10.37 -9.98
C GLU A 61 -5.13 9.64 -10.99
N GLY A 62 -5.57 8.43 -10.64
CA GLY A 62 -6.45 7.66 -11.50
C GLY A 62 -7.77 8.37 -11.74
N SER A 63 -8.34 8.93 -10.69
CA SER A 63 -9.59 9.69 -10.83
C SER A 63 -9.39 10.92 -11.68
N PHE A 64 -8.28 11.60 -11.51
CA PHE A 64 -7.97 12.78 -12.31
C PHE A 64 -7.87 12.41 -13.78
N TRP A 65 -7.17 11.35 -14.10
CA TRP A 65 -7.04 10.93 -15.49
C TRP A 65 -8.38 10.50 -16.06
N ASP A 66 -9.19 9.78 -15.29
CA ASP A 66 -10.50 9.36 -15.74
C ASP A 66 -11.40 10.59 -16.01
N ALA A 67 -11.32 11.58 -15.15
CA ALA A 67 -12.15 12.76 -15.30
C ALA A 67 -11.74 13.63 -16.48
N ASN A 68 -10.47 13.62 -16.82
CA ASN A 68 -9.96 14.47 -17.87
C ASN A 68 -9.70 13.76 -19.19
N ASP A 69 -9.92 12.49 -19.26
CA ASP A 69 -9.66 11.72 -20.45
C ASP A 69 -10.86 11.83 -21.37
N PRO A 70 -10.68 12.42 -22.51
CA PRO A 70 -11.83 12.57 -23.41
C PRO A 70 -12.15 11.30 -24.14
N THR A 71 -11.35 10.36 -24.01
CA THR A 71 -11.60 9.23 -24.67
C THR A 71 -12.23 8.30 -23.89
N PRO A 72 -12.88 8.19 -23.52
CA PRO A 72 -13.41 7.54 -22.70
C PRO A 72 -13.64 6.36 -23.10
N GLN A 73 -13.30 5.96 -22.87
CA GLN A 73 -13.48 4.98 -22.93
C GLN A 73 -14.60 4.68 -23.27
N ALA A 74 -15.02 5.34 -23.29
CA ALA A 74 -16.15 5.36 -23.57
C ALA A 74 -16.32 4.47 -24.54
N ALA A 75 -15.69 4.50 -25.07
CA ALA A 75 -15.78 3.90 -26.04
C ALA A 75 -16.01 2.61 -25.74
N ASP A 76 -16.05 2.43 -25.16
CA ASP A 76 -16.17 1.33 -24.91
C ASP A 76 -17.11 0.95 -24.91
#